data_2f1226090329f8f93575da5b7f8a1f83
#
_entry.id   2f1226090329f8f93575da5b7f8a1f83
#
_cell.length_a   1.000
_cell.length_b   1.000
_cell.length_c   1.000
_cell.angle_alpha   90.00
_cell.angle_beta   90.00
_cell.angle_gamma   90.00
#
_symmetry.space_group_name_H-M   'P 1'
#
loop_
_entity.id
_entity.type
_entity.pdbx_description
1 polymer ?
#
loop_
_entity_poly.entity_id
_entity_poly.type
_entity_poly.pdbx_seq_one_letter_code
_entity_poly.pdbx_strand_id
1 'polypeptide(L)'
;GHEVTVYERDDRVGGLLMYGIPNMKLEKQVIDRKISIMKQEGVTFPTGVDVGKDIKAAKLLKDYDRVILACGAKNPRDIKAPGRDAKGICFAVDFLSGVTKSLLDSDLRDKKYVDVKDKHVVIIGGGDTGNDCVGTSIRLGAASVTQLEMMPKAPDTRAENNPWPEWPKVCKTDYGQREAIAKFGHDPRIYQTTVKEFVKDKTGNLKELVTVRLESVKDEK
;
A
#
# COMPACT_ATOMS: atom_id res chain seq x y z
N GLY A 1 -24.08 -14.86 23.27
CA GLY A 1 -23.32 -14.12 22.28
C GLY A 1 -23.99 -12.80 21.94
N HIS A 2 -23.35 -11.99 21.14
CA HIS A 2 -23.90 -10.75 20.60
C HIS A 2 -24.35 -10.98 19.15
N GLU A 3 -25.42 -10.30 18.72
CA GLU A 3 -25.73 -10.15 17.31
C GLU A 3 -24.84 -9.07 16.74
N VAL A 4 -24.10 -9.37 15.66
CA VAL A 4 -23.08 -8.49 15.11
C VAL A 4 -23.37 -8.17 13.65
N THR A 5 -23.39 -6.87 13.32
CA THR A 5 -23.44 -6.36 11.95
C THR A 5 -22.19 -5.54 11.67
N VAL A 6 -21.49 -5.88 10.59
CA VAL A 6 -20.28 -5.17 10.12
C VAL A 6 -20.59 -4.49 8.79
N TYR A 7 -20.74 -3.17 8.79
CA TYR A 7 -20.93 -2.39 7.57
C TYR A 7 -19.59 -2.21 6.85
N GLU A 8 -19.56 -2.52 5.59
CA GLU A 8 -18.40 -2.34 4.72
C GLU A 8 -18.74 -1.45 3.52
N ARG A 9 -17.93 -0.43 3.28
CA ARG A 9 -18.13 0.47 2.16
C ARG A 9 -17.79 -0.15 0.82
N ASP A 10 -16.76 -0.97 0.79
CA ASP A 10 -16.32 -1.66 -0.42
C ASP A 10 -17.28 -2.84 -0.76
N ASP A 11 -17.14 -3.40 -1.95
CA ASP A 11 -17.95 -4.52 -2.43
C ASP A 11 -17.56 -5.87 -1.80
N ARG A 12 -16.37 -5.93 -1.17
CA ARG A 12 -15.86 -7.10 -0.43
C ARG A 12 -15.37 -6.69 0.95
N VAL A 13 -15.63 -7.57 1.90
CA VAL A 13 -15.18 -7.40 3.30
C VAL A 13 -13.68 -7.65 3.42
N GLY A 14 -13.01 -6.91 4.30
CA GLY A 14 -11.61 -7.15 4.64
C GLY A 14 -10.70 -5.92 4.52
N GLY A 15 -11.20 -4.81 3.97
CA GLY A 15 -10.46 -3.55 3.89
C GLY A 15 -9.09 -3.71 3.24
N LEU A 16 -8.03 -3.28 3.92
CA LEU A 16 -6.66 -3.39 3.40
C LEU A 16 -6.20 -4.85 3.21
N LEU A 17 -6.69 -5.80 3.98
CA LEU A 17 -6.38 -7.22 3.77
C LEU A 17 -6.91 -7.70 2.43
N MET A 18 -8.10 -7.24 2.04
CA MET A 18 -8.72 -7.60 0.76
C MET A 18 -8.05 -6.88 -0.42
N TYR A 19 -7.92 -5.55 -0.35
CA TYR A 19 -7.52 -4.76 -1.51
C TYR A 19 -6.13 -4.10 -1.42
N GLY A 20 -5.64 -3.80 -0.21
CA GLY A 20 -4.35 -3.11 -0.04
C GLY A 20 -3.14 -4.03 -0.07
N ILE A 21 -3.27 -5.25 0.45
CA ILE A 21 -2.19 -6.25 0.44
C ILE A 21 -2.31 -7.08 -0.85
N PRO A 22 -1.24 -7.22 -1.66
CA PRO A 22 -1.28 -8.00 -2.89
C PRO A 22 -1.60 -9.48 -2.66
N ASN A 23 -2.24 -10.11 -3.64
CA ASN A 23 -2.61 -11.53 -3.56
C ASN A 23 -1.40 -12.46 -3.36
N MET A 24 -0.26 -12.13 -3.93
CA MET A 24 1.00 -12.87 -3.75
C MET A 24 1.54 -12.89 -2.31
N LYS A 25 1.15 -11.90 -1.49
CA LYS A 25 1.52 -11.83 -0.07
C LYS A 25 0.43 -12.43 0.83
N LEU A 26 -0.84 -12.22 0.48
CA LEU A 26 -1.99 -12.75 1.19
C LEU A 26 -3.08 -13.16 0.20
N GLU A 27 -3.21 -14.46 -0.03
CA GLU A 27 -4.24 -15.02 -0.90
C GLU A 27 -5.64 -14.73 -0.34
N LYS A 28 -6.55 -14.25 -1.19
CA LYS A 28 -7.88 -13.78 -0.75
C LYS A 28 -8.79 -14.89 -0.27
N GLN A 29 -8.56 -16.13 -0.71
CA GLN A 29 -9.23 -17.31 -0.17
C GLN A 29 -9.11 -17.47 1.36
N VAL A 30 -7.99 -16.98 1.95
CA VAL A 30 -7.80 -16.98 3.41
C VAL A 30 -8.78 -16.04 4.09
N ILE A 31 -9.02 -14.85 3.47
CA ILE A 31 -9.99 -13.88 3.97
C ILE A 31 -11.39 -14.40 3.78
N ASP A 32 -11.71 -14.92 2.58
CA ASP A 32 -13.03 -15.46 2.25
C ASP A 32 -13.43 -16.59 3.19
N ARG A 33 -12.48 -17.48 3.53
CA ARG A 33 -12.71 -18.54 4.52
C ARG A 33 -13.05 -17.97 5.90
N LYS A 34 -12.33 -16.94 6.37
CA LYS A 34 -12.60 -16.31 7.67
C LYS A 34 -13.97 -15.64 7.70
N ILE A 35 -14.31 -14.91 6.65
CA ILE A 35 -15.62 -14.24 6.53
C ILE A 35 -16.74 -15.28 6.44
N SER A 36 -16.54 -16.38 5.73
CA SER A 36 -17.51 -17.47 5.66
C SER A 36 -17.81 -18.08 7.05
N ILE A 37 -16.76 -18.32 7.85
CA ILE A 37 -16.90 -18.83 9.22
C ILE A 37 -17.71 -17.82 10.08
N MET A 38 -17.35 -16.53 10.06
CA MET A 38 -18.06 -15.50 10.80
C MET A 38 -19.53 -15.41 10.39
N LYS A 39 -19.85 -15.55 9.10
CA LYS A 39 -21.23 -15.59 8.62
C LYS A 39 -22.00 -16.82 9.17
N GLN A 40 -21.35 -17.97 9.24
CA GLN A 40 -21.94 -19.18 9.84
C GLN A 40 -22.17 -19.02 11.36
N GLU A 41 -21.37 -18.21 12.02
CA GLU A 41 -21.52 -17.83 13.43
C GLU A 41 -22.59 -16.74 13.65
N GLY A 42 -23.25 -16.27 12.58
CA GLY A 42 -24.34 -15.29 12.65
C GLY A 42 -23.92 -13.83 12.42
N VAL A 43 -22.67 -13.55 12.08
CA VAL A 43 -22.25 -12.17 11.76
C VAL A 43 -22.78 -11.78 10.38
N THR A 44 -23.43 -10.62 10.30
CA THR A 44 -23.91 -10.06 9.03
C THR A 44 -22.95 -9.03 8.46
N PHE A 45 -22.76 -9.01 7.14
CA PHE A 45 -21.84 -8.12 6.44
C PHE A 45 -22.55 -7.40 5.28
N PRO A 46 -23.27 -6.29 5.52
CA PRO A 46 -23.75 -5.42 4.44
C PRO A 46 -22.57 -4.74 3.76
N THR A 47 -22.35 -5.04 2.48
CA THR A 47 -21.30 -4.43 1.64
C THR A 47 -21.89 -3.33 0.74
N GLY A 48 -21.02 -2.43 0.24
CA GLY A 48 -21.47 -1.29 -0.57
C GLY A 48 -22.20 -0.23 0.26
N VAL A 49 -21.99 -0.17 1.59
CA VAL A 49 -22.68 0.73 2.50
C VAL A 49 -21.69 1.70 3.15
N ASP A 50 -21.73 2.94 2.73
CA ASP A 50 -20.89 4.02 3.27
C ASP A 50 -21.62 4.71 4.44
N VAL A 51 -21.17 4.45 5.65
CA VAL A 51 -21.73 5.07 6.88
C VAL A 51 -21.39 6.56 6.90
N GLY A 52 -22.43 7.37 7.05
CA GLY A 52 -22.34 8.82 6.95
C GLY A 52 -22.97 9.35 5.64
N LYS A 53 -22.95 8.54 4.59
CA LYS A 53 -23.56 8.84 3.29
C LYS A 53 -24.86 8.05 3.09
N ASP A 54 -24.78 6.72 3.09
CA ASP A 54 -25.92 5.83 2.82
C ASP A 54 -26.72 5.56 4.09
N ILE A 55 -26.08 5.48 5.25
CA ILE A 55 -26.69 5.34 6.56
C ILE A 55 -26.15 6.43 7.48
N LYS A 56 -27.05 7.18 8.11
CA LYS A 56 -26.70 8.21 9.11
C LYS A 56 -26.16 7.54 10.40
N ALA A 57 -25.06 8.07 10.95
CA ALA A 57 -24.49 7.57 12.20
C ALA A 57 -25.49 7.55 13.36
N ALA A 58 -26.39 8.56 13.45
CA ALA A 58 -27.44 8.61 14.45
C ALA A 58 -28.41 7.43 14.39
N LYS A 59 -28.63 6.83 13.20
CA LYS A 59 -29.45 5.62 13.05
C LYS A 59 -28.74 4.43 13.68
N LEU A 60 -27.44 4.28 13.49
CA LEU A 60 -26.67 3.20 14.12
C LEU A 60 -26.68 3.27 15.64
N LEU A 61 -26.55 4.50 16.19
CA LEU A 61 -26.61 4.72 17.64
C LEU A 61 -28.01 4.43 18.23
N LYS A 62 -29.07 4.48 17.42
CA LYS A 62 -30.43 4.13 17.85
C LYS A 62 -30.71 2.63 17.72
N ASP A 63 -30.20 2.00 16.67
CA ASP A 63 -30.57 0.63 16.30
C ASP A 63 -29.69 -0.43 16.99
N TYR A 64 -28.50 -0.03 17.52
CA TYR A 64 -27.53 -0.93 18.13
C TYR A 64 -27.19 -0.51 19.57
N ASP A 65 -27.02 -1.48 20.46
CA ASP A 65 -26.61 -1.24 21.85
C ASP A 65 -25.18 -0.70 21.93
N ARG A 66 -24.32 -1.10 21.01
CA ARG A 66 -22.91 -0.66 20.95
C ARG A 66 -22.47 -0.50 19.50
N VAL A 67 -21.67 0.51 19.25
CA VAL A 67 -21.04 0.78 17.95
C VAL A 67 -19.54 0.83 18.11
N ILE A 68 -18.83 0.05 17.30
CA ILE A 68 -17.36 0.01 17.26
C ILE A 68 -16.91 0.66 15.96
N LEU A 69 -16.07 1.70 16.06
CA LEU A 69 -15.47 2.35 14.90
C LEU A 69 -14.18 1.61 14.50
N ALA A 70 -14.24 0.83 13.43
CA ALA A 70 -13.13 0.07 12.87
C ALA A 70 -12.88 0.48 11.39
N CYS A 71 -13.02 1.78 11.10
CA CYS A 71 -13.02 2.31 9.73
C CYS A 71 -11.62 2.49 9.10
N GLY A 72 -10.56 2.18 9.83
CA GLY A 72 -9.18 2.33 9.36
C GLY A 72 -8.77 3.78 9.10
N ALA A 73 -7.70 3.97 8.31
CA ALA A 73 -7.17 5.28 7.93
C ALA A 73 -6.90 5.29 6.42
N LYS A 74 -7.82 5.85 5.64
CA LYS A 74 -7.72 5.91 4.17
C LYS A 74 -7.14 7.22 3.64
N ASN A 75 -6.93 8.22 4.49
CA ASN A 75 -6.35 9.49 4.05
C ASN A 75 -4.83 9.35 3.92
N PRO A 76 -4.27 9.31 2.71
CA PRO A 76 -2.85 9.07 2.51
C PRO A 76 -2.02 10.29 2.90
N ARG A 77 -0.81 10.06 3.39
CA ARG A 77 0.20 11.13 3.47
C ARG A 77 0.68 11.43 2.06
N ASP A 78 0.68 12.72 1.70
CA ASP A 78 1.13 13.15 0.39
C ASP A 78 2.44 13.93 0.49
N ILE A 79 3.25 13.84 -0.57
CA ILE A 79 4.49 14.60 -0.71
C ILE A 79 4.17 16.00 -1.26
N LYS A 80 4.65 17.02 -0.56
CA LYS A 80 4.52 18.41 -0.97
C LYS A 80 5.72 18.82 -1.84
N ALA A 81 5.68 18.47 -3.11
CA ALA A 81 6.73 18.83 -4.06
C ALA A 81 6.10 19.43 -5.32
N PRO A 82 6.77 20.40 -5.98
CA PRO A 82 6.31 20.95 -7.26
C PRO A 82 6.04 19.85 -8.27
N GLY A 83 4.99 20.02 -9.08
CA GLY A 83 4.62 19.06 -10.11
C GLY A 83 3.91 17.79 -9.63
N ARG A 84 3.54 17.70 -8.32
CA ARG A 84 2.85 16.54 -7.74
C ARG A 84 1.55 16.16 -8.47
N ASP A 85 0.93 17.11 -9.14
CA ASP A 85 -0.27 16.94 -9.95
C ASP A 85 -0.02 16.38 -11.36
N ALA A 86 1.19 15.96 -11.68
CA ALA A 86 1.52 15.31 -12.95
C ALA A 86 0.73 14.00 -13.11
N LYS A 87 0.26 13.76 -14.33
CA LYS A 87 -0.35 12.48 -14.69
C LYS A 87 0.69 11.35 -14.59
N GLY A 88 0.28 10.19 -14.09
CA GLY A 88 1.16 9.05 -13.85
C GLY A 88 1.67 8.95 -12.42
N ILE A 89 1.29 9.88 -11.52
CA ILE A 89 1.57 9.79 -10.09
C ILE A 89 0.29 9.34 -9.37
N CYS A 90 0.37 8.26 -8.62
CA CYS A 90 -0.74 7.73 -7.85
C CYS A 90 -0.31 7.35 -6.42
N PHE A 91 -1.28 7.22 -5.54
CA PHE A 91 -1.02 6.67 -4.21
C PHE A 91 -0.82 5.16 -4.27
N ALA A 92 0.05 4.64 -3.42
CA ALA A 92 0.38 3.21 -3.37
C ALA A 92 -0.85 2.33 -3.13
N VAL A 93 -1.74 2.74 -2.21
CA VAL A 93 -2.95 1.97 -1.91
C VAL A 93 -3.91 1.96 -3.09
N ASP A 94 -4.03 3.05 -3.84
CA ASP A 94 -4.88 3.10 -5.04
C ASP A 94 -4.34 2.19 -6.14
N PHE A 95 -3.01 2.20 -6.34
CA PHE A 95 -2.34 1.27 -7.26
C PHE A 95 -2.59 -0.18 -6.87
N LEU A 96 -2.30 -0.56 -5.63
CA LEU A 96 -2.44 -1.94 -5.14
C LEU A 96 -3.91 -2.40 -5.16
N SER A 97 -4.83 -1.52 -4.73
CA SER A 97 -6.26 -1.83 -4.71
C SER A 97 -6.83 -1.99 -6.11
N GLY A 98 -6.45 -1.13 -7.04
CA GLY A 98 -6.87 -1.23 -8.44
C GLY A 98 -6.42 -2.55 -9.07
N VAL A 99 -5.16 -2.93 -8.87
CA VAL A 99 -4.62 -4.20 -9.39
C VAL A 99 -5.32 -5.40 -8.75
N THR A 100 -5.46 -5.41 -7.42
CA THR A 100 -6.11 -6.54 -6.73
C THR A 100 -7.57 -6.67 -7.13
N LYS A 101 -8.29 -5.54 -7.24
CA LYS A 101 -9.69 -5.56 -7.66
C LYS A 101 -9.85 -6.08 -9.08
N SER A 102 -9.06 -5.60 -10.02
CA SER A 102 -9.07 -6.07 -11.40
C SER A 102 -8.72 -7.56 -11.51
N LEU A 103 -7.75 -8.02 -10.70
CA LEU A 103 -7.41 -9.44 -10.62
C LEU A 103 -8.60 -10.28 -10.14
N LEU A 104 -9.28 -9.88 -9.07
CA LEU A 104 -10.40 -10.61 -8.50
C LEU A 104 -11.67 -10.56 -9.37
N ASP A 105 -11.91 -9.45 -10.05
CA ASP A 105 -13.12 -9.25 -10.86
C ASP A 105 -13.01 -9.86 -12.25
N SER A 106 -11.80 -9.90 -12.84
CA SER A 106 -11.66 -10.20 -14.27
C SER A 106 -10.37 -10.93 -14.64
N ASP A 107 -9.54 -11.32 -13.67
CA ASP A 107 -8.18 -11.84 -13.93
C ASP A 107 -7.35 -10.86 -14.79
N LEU A 108 -7.40 -9.57 -14.41
CA LEU A 108 -6.76 -8.43 -15.07
C LEU A 108 -7.24 -8.12 -16.50
N ARG A 109 -8.28 -8.79 -16.99
CA ARG A 109 -8.77 -8.62 -18.38
C ARG A 109 -9.51 -7.31 -18.60
N ASP A 110 -10.09 -6.72 -17.56
CA ASP A 110 -10.82 -5.45 -17.63
C ASP A 110 -9.90 -4.23 -17.74
N LYS A 111 -8.60 -4.40 -17.45
CA LYS A 111 -7.57 -3.35 -17.50
C LYS A 111 -7.91 -2.11 -16.64
N LYS A 112 -8.73 -2.27 -15.60
CA LYS A 112 -9.12 -1.18 -14.69
C LYS A 112 -8.10 -0.96 -13.57
N TYR A 113 -6.82 -0.90 -13.92
CA TYR A 113 -5.71 -0.66 -13.01
C TYR A 113 -4.66 0.21 -13.70
N VAL A 114 -3.74 0.76 -12.92
CA VAL A 114 -2.62 1.54 -13.46
C VAL A 114 -1.68 0.60 -14.19
N ASP A 115 -1.63 0.72 -15.50
CA ASP A 115 -0.73 -0.09 -16.35
C ASP A 115 0.70 0.41 -16.25
N VAL A 116 1.59 -0.46 -15.78
CA VAL A 116 3.03 -0.21 -15.63
C VAL A 116 3.89 -1.08 -16.55
N LYS A 117 3.26 -1.83 -17.45
CA LYS A 117 3.98 -2.66 -18.42
C LYS A 117 4.94 -1.81 -19.25
N ASP A 118 6.17 -2.29 -19.38
CA ASP A 118 7.26 -1.64 -20.12
C ASP A 118 7.60 -0.21 -19.65
N LYS A 119 7.19 0.18 -18.43
CA LYS A 119 7.48 1.50 -17.84
C LYS A 119 8.57 1.44 -16.77
N HIS A 120 9.24 2.57 -16.58
CA HIS A 120 10.15 2.78 -15.47
C HIS A 120 9.31 3.28 -14.28
N VAL A 121 9.26 2.50 -13.21
CA VAL A 121 8.44 2.80 -12.03
C VAL A 121 9.33 3.29 -10.89
N VAL A 122 8.96 4.43 -10.29
CA VAL A 122 9.60 4.94 -9.09
C VAL A 122 8.61 4.87 -7.93
N ILE A 123 9.01 4.23 -6.85
CA ILE A 123 8.22 4.09 -5.61
C ILE A 123 8.85 4.98 -4.55
N ILE A 124 8.05 5.88 -3.96
CA ILE A 124 8.49 6.80 -2.93
C ILE A 124 8.07 6.23 -1.58
N GLY A 125 9.04 5.76 -0.83
CA GLY A 125 8.88 5.14 0.49
C GLY A 125 9.42 3.72 0.55
N GLY A 126 10.18 3.42 1.62
CA GLY A 126 10.90 2.16 1.82
C GLY A 126 10.17 1.12 2.69
N GLY A 127 8.95 1.41 3.16
CA GLY A 127 8.19 0.53 4.03
C GLY A 127 7.54 -0.67 3.31
N ASP A 128 6.79 -1.47 4.06
CA ASP A 128 6.12 -2.69 3.56
C ASP A 128 5.20 -2.43 2.35
N THR A 129 4.43 -1.33 2.39
CA THR A 129 3.59 -0.92 1.25
C THR A 129 4.42 -0.62 0.00
N GLY A 130 5.59 0.01 0.17
CA GLY A 130 6.53 0.25 -0.93
C GLY A 130 7.05 -1.07 -1.51
N ASN A 131 7.41 -2.03 -0.67
CA ASN A 131 7.80 -3.37 -1.11
C ASN A 131 6.68 -4.09 -1.87
N ASP A 132 5.43 -3.96 -1.42
CA ASP A 132 4.26 -4.51 -2.11
C ASP A 132 4.08 -3.88 -3.51
N CYS A 133 4.35 -2.58 -3.64
CA CYS A 133 4.37 -1.89 -4.94
C CYS A 133 5.52 -2.37 -5.84
N VAL A 134 6.71 -2.64 -5.29
CA VAL A 134 7.84 -3.21 -6.05
C VAL A 134 7.44 -4.55 -6.66
N GLY A 135 6.99 -5.51 -5.85
CA GLY A 135 6.59 -6.83 -6.33
C GLY A 135 5.43 -6.77 -7.33
N THR A 136 4.42 -5.93 -7.08
CA THR A 136 3.28 -5.75 -7.98
C THR A 136 3.73 -5.18 -9.34
N SER A 137 4.58 -4.16 -9.34
CA SER A 137 5.10 -3.55 -10.58
C SER A 137 5.90 -4.54 -11.42
N ILE A 138 6.74 -5.36 -10.79
CA ILE A 138 7.52 -6.42 -11.47
C ILE A 138 6.58 -7.43 -12.13
N ARG A 139 5.55 -7.87 -11.43
CA ARG A 139 4.58 -8.88 -11.92
C ARG A 139 3.70 -8.33 -13.05
N LEU A 140 3.45 -7.03 -13.07
CA LEU A 140 2.76 -6.35 -14.18
C LEU A 140 3.69 -6.01 -15.35
N GLY A 141 4.96 -6.38 -15.30
CA GLY A 141 5.88 -6.24 -16.43
C GLY A 141 6.59 -4.90 -16.53
N ALA A 142 6.81 -4.19 -15.42
CA ALA A 142 7.62 -2.97 -15.44
C ALA A 142 9.03 -3.22 -16.01
N ALA A 143 9.52 -2.26 -16.81
CA ALA A 143 10.87 -2.30 -17.39
C ALA A 143 11.96 -2.12 -16.35
N SER A 144 11.71 -1.29 -15.33
CA SER A 144 12.54 -1.15 -14.14
C SER A 144 11.72 -0.68 -12.97
N VAL A 145 12.22 -0.94 -11.75
CA VAL A 145 11.63 -0.45 -10.51
C VAL A 145 12.72 0.16 -9.65
N THR A 146 12.51 1.39 -9.18
CA THR A 146 13.38 2.08 -8.22
C THR A 146 12.56 2.44 -6.99
N GLN A 147 13.08 2.17 -5.79
CA GLN A 147 12.43 2.51 -4.54
C GLN A 147 13.27 3.54 -3.76
N LEU A 148 12.69 4.72 -3.48
CA LEU A 148 13.36 5.78 -2.73
C LEU A 148 13.05 5.62 -1.25
N GLU A 149 14.09 5.60 -0.42
CA GLU A 149 14.00 5.53 1.03
C GLU A 149 14.70 6.76 1.65
N MET A 150 13.96 7.49 2.47
CA MET A 150 14.49 8.70 3.15
C MET A 150 15.53 8.36 4.23
N MET A 151 15.35 7.21 4.88
CA MET A 151 16.23 6.79 5.95
C MET A 151 17.54 6.22 5.42
N PRO A 152 18.63 6.27 6.19
CA PRO A 152 19.85 5.56 5.87
C PRO A 152 19.60 4.04 5.86
N LYS A 153 20.40 3.30 5.08
CA LYS A 153 20.36 1.83 5.10
C LYS A 153 20.64 1.34 6.53
N ALA A 154 19.74 0.56 7.08
CA ALA A 154 19.98 -0.11 8.36
C ALA A 154 21.15 -1.11 8.22
N PRO A 155 21.86 -1.43 9.32
CA PRO A 155 22.93 -2.40 9.29
C PRO A 155 22.43 -3.80 8.91
N ASP A 156 23.27 -4.61 8.30
CA ASP A 156 22.90 -5.96 7.89
C ASP A 156 22.80 -6.92 9.09
N THR A 157 23.49 -6.61 10.20
CA THR A 157 23.46 -7.33 11.47
C THR A 157 23.07 -6.42 12.61
N ARG A 158 22.58 -7.00 13.71
CA ARG A 158 22.17 -6.28 14.91
C ARG A 158 23.35 -5.50 15.48
N ALA A 159 23.18 -4.20 15.71
CA ALA A 159 24.17 -3.34 16.34
C ALA A 159 24.22 -3.53 17.86
N GLU A 160 25.35 -3.19 18.51
CA GLU A 160 25.52 -3.30 19.96
C GLU A 160 24.49 -2.48 20.77
N ASN A 161 24.09 -1.33 20.26
CA ASN A 161 23.06 -0.47 20.87
C ASN A 161 21.62 -0.93 20.59
N ASN A 162 21.44 -2.12 20.00
CA ASN A 162 20.15 -2.75 19.78
C ASN A 162 20.18 -4.22 20.23
N PRO A 163 20.40 -4.49 21.54
CA PRO A 163 20.50 -5.85 22.06
C PRO A 163 19.16 -6.57 22.05
N TRP A 164 19.18 -7.91 22.13
CA TRP A 164 18.00 -8.69 22.43
C TRP A 164 17.53 -8.38 23.87
N PRO A 165 16.22 -8.28 24.16
CA PRO A 165 15.06 -8.66 23.34
C PRO A 165 14.45 -7.55 22.48
N GLU A 166 15.08 -6.42 22.28
CA GLU A 166 14.57 -5.37 21.44
C GLU A 166 14.29 -5.88 20.01
N TRP A 167 13.35 -5.24 19.33
CA TRP A 167 13.11 -5.50 17.91
C TRP A 167 14.38 -5.22 17.09
N PRO A 168 14.81 -6.14 16.22
CA PRO A 168 16.04 -5.95 15.45
C PRO A 168 15.90 -4.82 14.43
N LYS A 169 16.74 -3.79 14.58
CA LYS A 169 16.87 -2.66 13.64
C LYS A 169 17.89 -2.99 12.56
N VAL A 170 17.56 -3.99 11.74
CA VAL A 170 18.44 -4.49 10.66
C VAL A 170 17.80 -4.29 9.29
N CYS A 171 18.64 -4.26 8.26
CA CYS A 171 18.17 -4.19 6.89
C CYS A 171 17.43 -5.47 6.50
N LYS A 172 16.12 -5.35 6.28
CA LYS A 172 15.32 -6.45 5.76
C LYS A 172 15.21 -6.33 4.26
N THR A 173 15.44 -7.41 3.55
CA THR A 173 15.14 -7.55 2.14
C THR A 173 13.93 -8.47 2.03
N ASP A 174 12.79 -7.91 1.69
CA ASP A 174 11.53 -8.64 1.59
C ASP A 174 11.30 -9.14 0.15
N TYR A 175 10.20 -9.83 -0.08
CA TYR A 175 9.92 -10.56 -1.32
C TYR A 175 10.00 -9.67 -2.57
N GLY A 176 9.45 -8.44 -2.56
CA GLY A 176 9.49 -7.55 -3.71
C GLY A 176 10.90 -7.07 -4.06
N GLN A 177 11.72 -6.72 -3.06
CA GLN A 177 13.13 -6.39 -3.31
C GLN A 177 13.91 -7.60 -3.81
N ARG A 178 13.66 -8.82 -3.27
CA ARG A 178 14.28 -10.06 -3.77
C ARG A 178 13.91 -10.35 -5.21
N GLU A 179 12.65 -10.16 -5.59
CA GLU A 179 12.20 -10.29 -6.97
C GLU A 179 12.88 -9.26 -7.89
N ALA A 180 13.04 -8.02 -7.43
CA ALA A 180 13.77 -6.98 -8.16
C ALA A 180 15.24 -7.37 -8.38
N ILE A 181 15.92 -7.84 -7.34
CA ILE A 181 17.31 -8.32 -7.43
C ILE A 181 17.41 -9.49 -8.43
N ALA A 182 16.50 -10.45 -8.34
CA ALA A 182 16.50 -11.60 -9.26
C ALA A 182 16.26 -11.21 -10.72
N LYS A 183 15.36 -10.24 -10.95
CA LYS A 183 14.98 -9.81 -12.30
C LYS A 183 15.94 -8.80 -12.92
N PHE A 184 16.40 -7.82 -12.13
CA PHE A 184 17.18 -6.67 -12.63
C PHE A 184 18.66 -6.71 -12.24
N GLY A 185 19.07 -7.65 -11.38
CA GLY A 185 20.45 -7.84 -10.96
C GLY A 185 20.93 -6.87 -9.85
N HIS A 186 20.05 -6.04 -9.28
CA HIS A 186 20.41 -5.09 -8.22
C HIS A 186 19.23 -4.80 -7.28
N ASP A 187 19.55 -4.34 -6.07
CA ASP A 187 18.55 -3.88 -5.10
C ASP A 187 17.86 -2.61 -5.63
N PRO A 188 16.53 -2.55 -5.67
CA PRO A 188 15.80 -1.39 -6.20
C PRO A 188 15.89 -0.15 -5.30
N ARG A 189 16.37 -0.27 -4.05
CA ARG A 189 16.34 0.79 -3.04
C ARG A 189 17.50 1.77 -3.21
N ILE A 190 17.16 3.06 -3.16
CA ILE A 190 18.10 4.18 -3.04
C ILE A 190 17.82 4.85 -1.70
N TYR A 191 18.76 4.74 -0.78
CA TYR A 191 18.64 5.25 0.58
C TYR A 191 19.00 6.74 0.69
N GLN A 192 18.58 7.38 1.78
CA GLN A 192 18.82 8.81 2.06
C GLN A 192 18.41 9.71 0.90
N THR A 193 17.29 9.36 0.24
CA THR A 193 16.87 10.05 -0.98
C THR A 193 15.37 10.33 -0.94
N THR A 194 15.00 11.55 -1.32
CA THR A 194 13.59 11.93 -1.51
C THR A 194 13.41 12.75 -2.78
N VAL A 195 12.15 12.97 -3.18
CA VAL A 195 11.80 13.78 -4.34
C VAL A 195 11.80 15.26 -3.98
N LYS A 196 12.45 16.06 -4.78
CA LYS A 196 12.44 17.52 -4.73
C LYS A 196 11.37 18.10 -5.68
N GLU A 197 11.23 17.51 -6.87
CA GLU A 197 10.35 18.03 -7.92
C GLU A 197 9.92 16.89 -8.88
N PHE A 198 8.70 16.99 -9.37
CA PHE A 198 8.16 16.19 -10.47
C PHE A 198 8.12 17.02 -11.74
N VAL A 199 8.93 16.67 -12.72
CA VAL A 199 9.02 17.38 -13.99
C VAL A 199 7.97 16.83 -14.95
N LYS A 200 7.13 17.72 -15.48
CA LYS A 200 6.10 17.38 -16.47
C LYS A 200 6.58 17.57 -17.90
N ASP A 201 6.06 16.76 -18.79
CA ASP A 201 6.14 17.03 -20.22
C ASP A 201 5.11 18.10 -20.65
N LYS A 202 5.10 18.45 -21.94
CA LYS A 202 4.19 19.45 -22.52
C LYS A 202 2.71 19.05 -22.44
N THR A 203 2.41 17.78 -22.20
CA THR A 203 1.05 17.22 -22.10
C THR A 203 0.59 16.98 -20.65
N GLY A 204 1.45 17.34 -19.68
CA GLY A 204 1.21 17.22 -18.26
C GLY A 204 1.48 15.84 -17.67
N ASN A 205 2.12 14.95 -18.42
CA ASN A 205 2.55 13.65 -17.87
C ASN A 205 3.86 13.80 -17.11
N LEU A 206 4.07 12.95 -16.13
CA LEU A 206 5.37 12.82 -15.45
C LEU A 206 6.44 12.38 -16.45
N LYS A 207 7.50 13.18 -16.57
CA LYS A 207 8.63 12.90 -17.43
C LYS A 207 9.88 12.52 -16.64
N GLU A 208 10.18 13.27 -15.59
CA GLU A 208 11.40 13.12 -14.80
C GLU A 208 11.12 13.39 -13.32
N LEU A 209 11.97 12.86 -12.47
CA LEU A 209 12.02 13.12 -11.04
C LEU A 209 13.35 13.79 -10.70
N VAL A 210 13.27 14.97 -10.07
CA VAL A 210 14.43 15.57 -9.43
C VAL A 210 14.48 15.07 -7.99
N THR A 211 15.58 14.44 -7.61
CA THR A 211 15.78 13.91 -6.25
C THR A 211 16.84 14.69 -5.50
N VAL A 212 16.79 14.65 -4.18
CA VAL A 212 17.81 15.18 -3.31
C VAL A 212 18.28 14.10 -2.35
N ARG A 213 19.58 14.11 -2.08
CA ARG A 213 20.17 13.30 -1.02
C ARG A 213 19.96 13.99 0.32
N LEU A 214 19.60 13.20 1.32
CA LEU A 214 19.35 13.66 2.68
C LEU A 214 20.55 13.34 3.57
N GLU A 215 20.89 14.27 4.45
CA GLU A 215 21.85 14.04 5.52
C GLU A 215 21.14 14.11 6.87
N SER A 216 21.50 13.19 7.77
CA SER A 216 20.95 13.20 9.14
C SER A 216 21.72 14.24 9.96
N VAL A 217 21.05 15.30 10.39
CA VAL A 217 21.60 16.27 11.34
C VAL A 217 21.11 15.87 12.73
N LYS A 218 22.04 15.73 13.69
CA LYS A 218 21.66 15.58 15.10
C LYS A 218 21.16 16.94 15.60
N ASP A 219 19.92 16.96 16.10
CA ASP A 219 19.40 18.12 16.78
C ASP A 219 20.14 18.24 18.13
N GLU A 220 20.81 19.35 18.36
CA GLU A 220 21.50 19.65 19.62
C GLU A 220 20.51 20.12 20.70
N LYS A 221 19.43 19.38 20.93
CA LYS A 221 18.52 19.63 22.03
C LYS A 221 18.62 18.56 23.08
#